data_cd520c5342d93ac0f49cb89b7934e161
#
_entry.id   cd520c5342d93ac0f49cb89b7934e161
#
_cell.length_a   1.000
_cell.length_b   1.000
_cell.length_c   1.000
_cell.angle_alpha   90.00
_cell.angle_beta   90.00
_cell.angle_gamma   90.00
#
_symmetry.space_group_name_H-M   'P 1'
#
loop_
_entity.id
_entity.type
_entity.pdbx_description
1 polymer ?
#
loop_
_entity_poly.entity_id
_entity_poly.type
_entity_poly.pdbx_seq_one_letter_code
_entity_poly.pdbx_strand_id
1 'polypeptide(L)'
;MLAAYATGFDSDDPLSVLEVGQRPDPQPADGWVTVEVKAASLNHHDLWSLRGIGLAESALPMILGCDAAGIDPDGREVIVHSVIGSAAAGGGDETFDPDRSLLSEKHQGTLAQKVSVPRENVLPKPTALSFEEAACLPTAWLTAYRMLFTRGQLQPGETVLVQGAGGGVASAAIMLARHAGARVWATTRGKADFALEMGAHAVFDSGQRLPHRVDMVIETVGKATWSHSIRSLRPGGRLVVSGATTGGQPPADLAHVYFRQLSIIGATMGTAAELRRLIDMCEATGLRPPIDEVFALSDARRAFERLAAGDVRGKLVLNP
;
A
#
# COMPACT_ATOMS: atom_id res chain seq x y z
N MET A 1 -23.44 -3.52 12.30
CA MET A 1 -23.01 -3.16 10.93
C MET A 1 -22.38 -4.35 10.23
N LEU A 2 -22.50 -4.46 8.91
CA LEU A 2 -21.79 -5.48 8.13
C LEU A 2 -20.29 -5.20 8.14
N ALA A 3 -19.46 -6.25 8.25
CA ALA A 3 -18.00 -6.16 8.21
C ALA A 3 -17.36 -7.48 7.75
N ALA A 4 -16.13 -7.38 7.20
CA ALA A 4 -15.24 -8.51 6.96
C ALA A 4 -14.14 -8.51 8.03
N TYR A 5 -13.98 -9.62 8.75
CA TYR A 5 -13.14 -9.67 9.94
C TYR A 5 -12.43 -11.03 10.10
N ALA A 6 -11.29 -11.00 10.78
CA ALA A 6 -10.54 -12.18 11.18
C ALA A 6 -11.09 -12.74 12.51
N THR A 7 -11.30 -14.06 12.59
CA THR A 7 -11.70 -14.79 13.79
C THR A 7 -10.56 -15.60 14.41
N GLY A 8 -9.45 -15.73 13.70
CA GLY A 8 -8.27 -16.49 14.08
C GLY A 8 -7.12 -16.23 13.12
N PHE A 9 -6.12 -17.12 13.14
CA PHE A 9 -4.99 -17.11 12.23
C PHE A 9 -4.80 -18.49 11.59
N ASP A 10 -4.53 -18.50 10.28
CA ASP A 10 -4.12 -19.70 9.57
C ASP A 10 -3.07 -19.32 8.50
N SER A 11 -1.86 -19.87 8.64
CA SER A 11 -0.76 -19.57 7.72
C SER A 11 -0.92 -20.28 6.37
N ASP A 12 -1.59 -21.42 6.34
CA ASP A 12 -1.71 -22.29 5.17
C ASP A 12 -2.99 -22.00 4.38
N ASP A 13 -4.10 -21.80 5.09
CA ASP A 13 -5.39 -21.37 4.50
C ASP A 13 -5.94 -20.13 5.21
N PRO A 14 -5.38 -18.94 4.93
CA PRO A 14 -5.77 -17.70 5.62
C PRO A 14 -7.24 -17.35 5.42
N LEU A 15 -7.88 -17.82 4.36
CA LEU A 15 -9.29 -17.52 4.13
C LEU A 15 -10.23 -18.38 4.98
N SER A 16 -9.76 -19.45 5.60
CA SER A 16 -10.56 -20.28 6.53
C SER A 16 -11.02 -19.49 7.77
N VAL A 17 -10.26 -18.48 8.17
CA VAL A 17 -10.51 -17.63 9.35
C VAL A 17 -11.07 -16.24 9.01
N LEU A 18 -11.43 -16.01 7.74
CA LEU A 18 -12.12 -14.80 7.29
C LEU A 18 -13.63 -14.99 7.40
N GLU A 19 -14.29 -14.10 8.11
CA GLU A 19 -15.75 -14.04 8.18
C GLU A 19 -16.29 -12.71 7.62
N VAL A 20 -17.49 -12.77 7.03
CA VAL A 20 -18.29 -11.62 6.62
C VAL A 20 -19.61 -11.70 7.34
N GLY A 21 -19.91 -10.73 8.21
CA GLY A 21 -21.09 -10.79 9.06
C GLY A 21 -21.31 -9.54 9.88
N GLN A 22 -22.29 -9.61 10.80
CA GLN A 22 -22.68 -8.50 11.65
C GLN A 22 -21.68 -8.29 12.80
N ARG A 23 -21.23 -7.05 12.95
CA ARG A 23 -20.38 -6.59 14.05
C ARG A 23 -21.05 -5.39 14.74
N PRO A 24 -20.77 -5.13 16.02
CA PRO A 24 -21.24 -3.92 16.70
C PRO A 24 -20.78 -2.66 15.96
N ASP A 25 -21.59 -1.62 15.98
CA ASP A 25 -21.17 -0.30 15.51
C ASP A 25 -20.02 0.23 16.39
N PRO A 26 -19.03 0.94 15.82
CA PRO A 26 -17.92 1.47 16.60
C PRO A 26 -18.40 2.52 17.58
N GLN A 27 -17.80 2.53 18.76
CA GLN A 27 -17.99 3.57 19.78
C GLN A 27 -16.72 4.43 19.78
N PRO A 28 -16.77 5.67 19.25
CA PRO A 28 -15.58 6.50 19.18
C PRO A 28 -15.10 6.90 20.59
N ALA A 29 -13.79 6.81 20.82
CA ALA A 29 -13.15 7.35 22.00
C ALA A 29 -13.10 8.90 21.94
N ASP A 30 -12.71 9.55 23.05
CA ASP A 30 -12.50 11.00 23.06
C ASP A 30 -11.47 11.41 21.99
N GLY A 31 -11.80 12.42 21.20
CA GLY A 31 -10.97 12.87 20.07
C GLY A 31 -11.06 12.02 18.79
N TRP A 32 -11.85 10.93 18.82
CA TRP A 32 -12.11 10.09 17.65
C TRP A 32 -13.42 10.47 16.97
N VAL A 33 -13.54 10.09 15.71
CA VAL A 33 -14.75 10.26 14.90
C VAL A 33 -15.13 8.97 14.20
N THR A 34 -16.42 8.77 13.96
CA THR A 34 -16.92 7.66 13.16
C THR A 34 -17.13 8.13 11.73
N VAL A 35 -16.47 7.49 10.77
CA VAL A 35 -16.64 7.70 9.33
C VAL A 35 -17.59 6.64 8.79
N GLU A 36 -18.63 7.07 8.06
CA GLU A 36 -19.45 6.17 7.24
C GLU A 36 -18.66 5.80 5.98
N VAL A 37 -18.23 4.56 5.87
CA VAL A 37 -17.41 4.08 4.75
C VAL A 37 -18.25 3.99 3.49
N LYS A 38 -17.78 4.58 2.40
CA LYS A 38 -18.37 4.48 1.06
C LYS A 38 -17.58 3.56 0.15
N ALA A 39 -16.26 3.49 0.36
CA ALA A 39 -15.37 2.54 -0.30
C ALA A 39 -14.19 2.21 0.62
N ALA A 40 -13.74 0.98 0.56
CA ALA A 40 -12.52 0.49 1.22
C ALA A 40 -11.70 -0.32 0.21
N SER A 41 -10.37 -0.35 0.31
CA SER A 41 -9.55 -1.09 -0.64
C SER A 41 -8.69 -2.15 0.01
N LEU A 42 -8.55 -3.31 -0.66
CA LEU A 42 -7.75 -4.44 -0.16
C LEU A 42 -6.25 -4.21 -0.34
N ASN A 43 -5.49 -4.72 0.60
CA ASN A 43 -4.02 -4.75 0.61
C ASN A 43 -3.50 -6.14 0.98
N HIS A 44 -2.26 -6.45 0.63
CA HIS A 44 -1.60 -7.68 1.10
C HIS A 44 -1.50 -7.75 2.63
N HIS A 45 -1.54 -6.60 3.32
CA HIS A 45 -1.62 -6.51 4.77
C HIS A 45 -2.81 -7.31 5.32
N ASP A 46 -3.96 -7.26 4.67
CA ASP A 46 -5.18 -7.97 5.10
C ASP A 46 -4.99 -9.49 5.06
N LEU A 47 -4.27 -10.01 4.04
CA LEU A 47 -3.90 -11.43 3.99
C LEU A 47 -2.84 -11.79 5.03
N TRP A 48 -1.91 -10.88 5.34
CA TRP A 48 -0.91 -11.10 6.38
C TRP A 48 -1.53 -11.14 7.77
N SER A 49 -2.51 -10.28 8.04
CA SER A 49 -3.28 -10.29 9.29
C SER A 49 -3.99 -11.63 9.52
N LEU A 50 -4.60 -12.21 8.47
CA LEU A 50 -5.20 -13.55 8.54
C LEU A 50 -4.17 -14.67 8.78
N ARG A 51 -2.89 -14.44 8.46
CA ARG A 51 -1.77 -15.35 8.75
C ARG A 51 -1.11 -15.10 10.12
N GLY A 52 -1.62 -14.16 10.92
CA GLY A 52 -1.06 -13.80 12.22
C GLY A 52 0.16 -12.88 12.15
N ILE A 53 0.37 -12.18 11.02
CA ILE A 53 1.46 -11.22 10.87
C ILE A 53 0.92 -9.81 11.10
N GLY A 54 1.47 -9.12 12.12
CA GLY A 54 1.06 -7.75 12.49
C GLY A 54 -0.18 -7.67 13.38
N LEU A 55 -0.95 -8.73 13.56
CA LEU A 55 -2.15 -8.79 14.38
C LEU A 55 -1.96 -9.71 15.59
N ALA A 56 -2.23 -9.23 16.78
CA ALA A 56 -2.15 -10.01 18.01
C ALA A 56 -3.43 -10.84 18.23
N GLU A 57 -3.32 -12.06 18.76
CA GLU A 57 -4.46 -12.94 19.06
C GLU A 57 -5.46 -12.28 20.03
N SER A 58 -4.96 -11.49 20.98
CA SER A 58 -5.80 -10.76 21.95
C SER A 58 -6.66 -9.65 21.32
N ALA A 59 -6.40 -9.27 20.06
CA ALA A 59 -7.18 -8.28 19.32
C ALA A 59 -8.32 -8.90 18.49
N LEU A 60 -8.40 -10.24 18.44
CA LEU A 60 -9.48 -10.93 17.72
C LEU A 60 -10.82 -10.88 18.48
N PRO A 61 -11.95 -10.86 17.77
CA PRO A 61 -12.08 -10.77 16.32
C PRO A 61 -11.81 -9.34 15.82
N MET A 62 -11.01 -9.22 14.73
CA MET A 62 -10.55 -7.95 14.18
C MET A 62 -11.17 -7.66 12.83
N ILE A 63 -11.86 -6.53 12.68
CA ILE A 63 -12.28 -6.03 11.36
C ILE A 63 -11.02 -5.67 10.58
N LEU A 64 -10.90 -6.22 9.38
CA LEU A 64 -9.75 -6.01 8.51
C LEU A 64 -9.82 -4.67 7.75
N GLY A 65 -8.75 -4.35 7.01
CA GLY A 65 -8.67 -3.20 6.14
C GLY A 65 -7.97 -1.99 6.75
N CYS A 66 -7.13 -1.36 5.94
CA CYS A 66 -6.40 -0.14 6.28
C CYS A 66 -6.90 1.08 5.49
N ASP A 67 -7.61 0.87 4.39
CA ASP A 67 -7.94 1.90 3.42
C ASP A 67 -9.44 2.20 3.41
N ALA A 68 -9.81 3.47 3.52
CA ALA A 68 -11.20 3.90 3.30
C ALA A 68 -11.32 5.34 2.81
N ALA A 69 -12.41 5.59 2.10
CA ALA A 69 -12.98 6.91 1.90
C ALA A 69 -14.48 6.87 2.24
N GLY A 70 -15.01 7.97 2.74
CA GLY A 70 -16.39 7.98 3.23
C GLY A 70 -16.87 9.37 3.64
N ILE A 71 -17.85 9.39 4.53
CA ILE A 71 -18.49 10.62 5.04
C ILE A 71 -18.23 10.74 6.53
N ASP A 72 -17.71 11.87 6.96
CA ASP A 72 -17.51 12.18 8.37
C ASP A 72 -18.83 12.62 9.07
N PRO A 73 -18.87 12.76 10.40
CA PRO A 73 -20.08 13.18 11.12
C PRO A 73 -20.59 14.57 10.75
N ASP A 74 -19.75 15.41 10.15
CA ASP A 74 -20.11 16.76 9.70
C ASP A 74 -20.65 16.75 8.25
N GLY A 75 -20.79 15.56 7.62
CA GLY A 75 -21.28 15.39 6.26
C GLY A 75 -20.24 15.65 5.16
N ARG A 76 -18.95 15.73 5.51
CA ARG A 76 -17.86 15.99 4.56
C ARG A 76 -17.34 14.68 3.98
N GLU A 77 -17.00 14.71 2.69
CA GLU A 77 -16.29 13.62 2.03
C GLU A 77 -14.83 13.57 2.45
N VAL A 78 -14.39 12.40 2.91
CA VAL A 78 -13.07 12.24 3.55
C VAL A 78 -12.34 10.98 3.10
N ILE A 79 -11.02 11.02 3.29
CA ILE A 79 -10.09 9.88 3.17
C ILE A 79 -9.57 9.57 4.57
N VAL A 80 -9.52 8.30 4.93
CA VAL A 80 -9.00 7.83 6.22
C VAL A 80 -7.51 7.50 6.10
N HIS A 81 -6.66 8.19 6.88
CA HIS A 81 -5.26 7.85 7.03
C HIS A 81 -5.10 6.65 7.98
N SER A 82 -4.36 5.64 7.56
CA SER A 82 -4.32 4.33 8.24
C SER A 82 -3.37 4.26 9.43
N VAL A 83 -2.33 5.12 9.47
CA VAL A 83 -1.33 5.11 10.55
C VAL A 83 -1.86 5.89 11.73
N ILE A 84 -1.95 5.25 12.89
CA ILE A 84 -2.31 5.87 14.16
C ILE A 84 -1.04 5.93 15.00
N GLY A 85 -0.52 7.14 15.20
CA GLY A 85 0.74 7.39 15.90
C GLY A 85 0.95 8.89 16.14
N SER A 86 1.88 9.20 17.02
CA SER A 86 2.23 10.58 17.37
C SER A 86 3.43 11.06 16.56
N ALA A 87 3.25 12.09 15.74
CA ALA A 87 4.36 12.74 15.05
C ALA A 87 5.41 13.28 16.04
N ALA A 88 4.99 13.77 17.21
CA ALA A 88 5.91 14.26 18.24
C ALA A 88 6.79 13.13 18.80
N ALA A 89 6.23 11.96 19.09
CA ALA A 89 6.98 10.79 19.55
C ALA A 89 7.91 10.21 18.46
N GLY A 90 7.52 10.33 17.19
CA GLY A 90 8.31 9.90 16.04
C GLY A 90 9.31 10.96 15.51
N GLY A 91 9.54 12.05 16.24
CA GLY A 91 10.49 13.09 15.81
C GLY A 91 10.04 13.90 14.57
N GLY A 92 8.74 14.05 14.40
CA GLY A 92 8.11 14.75 13.27
C GLY A 92 7.49 13.82 12.21
N ASP A 93 7.57 12.51 12.42
CA ASP A 93 7.08 11.47 11.51
C ASP A 93 6.40 10.37 12.32
N GLU A 94 5.07 10.29 12.28
CA GLU A 94 4.27 9.32 13.05
C GLU A 94 4.60 7.87 12.68
N THR A 95 5.20 7.62 11.52
CA THR A 95 5.63 6.26 11.16
C THR A 95 6.86 5.79 11.96
N PHE A 96 7.54 6.70 12.65
CA PHE A 96 8.66 6.40 13.56
C PHE A 96 8.25 6.38 15.03
N ASP A 97 7.01 6.68 15.37
CA ASP A 97 6.51 6.50 16.73
C ASP A 97 6.63 5.02 17.12
N PRO A 98 7.34 4.69 18.23
CA PRO A 98 7.47 3.31 18.68
C PRO A 98 6.14 2.64 19.04
N ASP A 99 5.12 3.42 19.41
CA ASP A 99 3.78 2.94 19.79
C ASP A 99 2.76 2.97 18.65
N ARG A 100 3.19 3.39 17.44
CA ARG A 100 2.30 3.44 16.27
C ARG A 100 1.62 2.10 16.01
N SER A 101 0.46 2.17 15.41
CA SER A 101 -0.23 1.03 14.83
C SER A 101 -0.86 1.38 13.49
N LEU A 102 -1.31 0.36 12.79
CA LEU A 102 -2.20 0.53 11.64
C LEU A 102 -3.63 0.17 12.06
N LEU A 103 -4.60 0.69 11.33
CA LEU A 103 -5.94 0.13 11.36
C LEU A 103 -5.87 -1.35 11.02
N SER A 104 -6.74 -2.17 11.59
CA SER A 104 -6.74 -3.63 11.57
C SER A 104 -5.56 -4.33 12.30
N GLU A 105 -4.84 -3.62 13.18
CA GLU A 105 -3.84 -4.21 14.09
C GLU A 105 -4.24 -4.07 15.56
N LYS A 106 -4.23 -2.84 16.10
CA LYS A 106 -4.70 -2.52 17.46
C LYS A 106 -6.13 -1.95 17.47
N HIS A 107 -6.59 -1.42 16.35
CA HIS A 107 -7.90 -0.78 16.18
C HIS A 107 -8.65 -1.47 15.06
N GLN A 108 -9.98 -1.51 15.14
CA GLN A 108 -10.82 -2.12 14.11
C GLN A 108 -10.60 -1.43 12.76
N GLY A 109 -10.56 -2.22 11.69
CA GLY A 109 -10.24 -1.78 10.34
C GLY A 109 -11.41 -1.20 9.56
N THR A 110 -11.17 -1.02 8.27
CA THR A 110 -12.05 -0.28 7.35
C THR A 110 -12.98 -1.14 6.50
N LEU A 111 -12.81 -2.48 6.50
CA LEU A 111 -13.71 -3.38 5.75
C LEU A 111 -15.04 -3.56 6.50
N ALA A 112 -15.75 -2.45 6.70
CA ALA A 112 -17.00 -2.35 7.41
C ALA A 112 -17.81 -1.14 6.92
N GLN A 113 -19.10 -1.08 7.26
CA GLN A 113 -19.95 0.07 6.95
C GLN A 113 -19.52 1.36 7.68
N LYS A 114 -18.84 1.23 8.83
CA LYS A 114 -18.35 2.36 9.63
C LYS A 114 -16.99 2.02 10.23
N VAL A 115 -16.13 3.03 10.36
CA VAL A 115 -14.85 2.94 11.05
C VAL A 115 -14.68 4.11 12.01
N SER A 116 -14.08 3.86 13.19
CA SER A 116 -13.71 4.91 14.14
C SER A 116 -12.22 5.17 14.09
N VAL A 117 -11.82 6.43 13.95
CA VAL A 117 -10.42 6.87 13.83
C VAL A 117 -10.20 8.18 14.59
N PRO A 118 -8.95 8.49 15.00
CA PRO A 118 -8.62 9.83 15.49
C PRO A 118 -9.03 10.90 14.48
N ARG A 119 -9.56 12.04 14.95
CA ARG A 119 -10.00 13.12 14.05
C ARG A 119 -8.89 13.63 13.13
N GLU A 120 -7.64 13.59 13.59
CA GLU A 120 -6.45 13.96 12.80
C GLU A 120 -6.13 13.00 11.65
N ASN A 121 -6.65 11.77 11.71
CA ASN A 121 -6.51 10.77 10.65
C ASN A 121 -7.54 10.94 9.52
N VAL A 122 -8.38 11.97 9.57
CA VAL A 122 -9.40 12.25 8.56
C VAL A 122 -8.95 13.42 7.70
N LEU A 123 -8.76 13.18 6.39
CA LEU A 123 -8.34 14.18 5.42
C LEU A 123 -9.48 14.47 4.43
N PRO A 124 -9.63 15.71 3.95
CA PRO A 124 -10.61 16.02 2.91
C PRO A 124 -10.40 15.18 1.65
N LYS A 125 -11.47 14.62 1.09
CA LYS A 125 -11.47 13.95 -0.21
C LYS A 125 -11.67 15.01 -1.29
N PRO A 126 -10.82 15.05 -2.34
CA PRO A 126 -11.07 15.89 -3.50
C PRO A 126 -12.37 15.50 -4.22
N THR A 127 -13.11 16.49 -4.69
CA THR A 127 -14.33 16.25 -5.50
C THR A 127 -14.03 15.56 -6.84
N ALA A 128 -12.81 15.71 -7.35
CA ALA A 128 -12.34 15.11 -8.59
C ALA A 128 -12.08 13.58 -8.49
N LEU A 129 -11.98 13.02 -7.29
CA LEU A 129 -11.83 11.57 -7.05
C LEU A 129 -13.17 10.94 -6.68
N SER A 130 -13.46 9.75 -7.19
CA SER A 130 -14.54 8.93 -6.65
C SER A 130 -14.16 8.41 -5.25
N PHE A 131 -15.11 7.82 -4.51
CA PHE A 131 -14.79 7.19 -3.22
C PHE A 131 -13.86 5.98 -3.41
N GLU A 132 -14.06 5.20 -4.46
CA GLU A 132 -13.26 4.04 -4.81
C GLU A 132 -11.80 4.43 -5.11
N GLU A 133 -11.59 5.48 -5.93
CA GLU A 133 -10.26 6.02 -6.23
C GLU A 133 -9.59 6.57 -4.96
N ALA A 134 -10.33 7.35 -4.17
CA ALA A 134 -9.84 7.94 -2.94
C ALA A 134 -9.44 6.88 -1.90
N ALA A 135 -10.23 5.80 -1.79
CA ALA A 135 -9.92 4.67 -0.89
C ALA A 135 -8.63 3.91 -1.28
N CYS A 136 -8.12 4.06 -2.51
CA CYS A 136 -6.88 3.40 -2.92
C CYS A 136 -5.60 4.15 -2.50
N LEU A 137 -5.71 5.37 -1.99
CA LEU A 137 -4.56 6.24 -1.70
C LEU A 137 -3.83 5.91 -0.39
N PRO A 138 -4.48 5.61 0.75
CA PRO A 138 -3.84 5.66 2.08
C PRO A 138 -2.74 4.63 2.29
N THR A 139 -2.82 3.43 1.72
CA THR A 139 -1.79 2.40 1.90
C THR A 139 -0.89 2.27 0.68
N ALA A 140 -1.40 1.75 -0.43
CA ALA A 140 -0.57 1.38 -1.58
C ALA A 140 0.06 2.59 -2.27
N TRP A 141 -0.72 3.63 -2.53
CA TRP A 141 -0.26 4.83 -3.21
C TRP A 141 0.64 5.68 -2.30
N LEU A 142 0.27 5.84 -1.04
CA LEU A 142 1.08 6.55 -0.04
C LEU A 142 2.42 5.85 0.18
N THR A 143 2.43 4.52 0.26
CA THR A 143 3.68 3.74 0.34
C THR A 143 4.56 3.99 -0.88
N ALA A 144 4.01 3.96 -2.08
CA ALA A 144 4.76 4.25 -3.31
C ALA A 144 5.30 5.69 -3.33
N TYR A 145 4.48 6.67 -2.92
CA TYR A 145 4.89 8.06 -2.78
C TYR A 145 6.08 8.21 -1.83
N ARG A 146 5.98 7.61 -0.63
CA ARG A 146 7.05 7.64 0.36
C ARG A 146 8.32 6.95 -0.13
N MET A 147 8.17 5.78 -0.78
CA MET A 147 9.31 5.06 -1.36
C MET A 147 10.06 5.91 -2.39
N LEU A 148 9.35 6.57 -3.27
CA LEU A 148 9.94 7.36 -4.35
C LEU A 148 10.54 8.67 -3.84
N PHE A 149 9.76 9.47 -3.10
CA PHE A 149 10.10 10.86 -2.85
C PHE A 149 10.77 11.08 -1.50
N THR A 150 10.19 10.56 -0.41
CA THR A 150 10.74 10.80 0.93
C THR A 150 11.95 9.93 1.22
N ARG A 151 11.85 8.62 0.99
CA ARG A 151 12.93 7.68 1.31
C ARG A 151 13.93 7.53 0.18
N GLY A 152 13.44 7.42 -1.04
CA GLY A 152 14.25 7.24 -2.23
C GLY A 152 14.82 8.53 -2.82
N GLN A 153 14.24 9.70 -2.51
CA GLN A 153 14.67 11.01 -3.01
C GLN A 153 14.84 11.02 -4.54
N LEU A 154 13.83 10.51 -5.24
CA LEU A 154 13.80 10.44 -6.69
C LEU A 154 13.99 11.82 -7.32
N GLN A 155 14.88 11.91 -8.31
CA GLN A 155 15.11 13.12 -9.07
C GLN A 155 14.59 12.99 -10.51
N PRO A 156 14.09 14.07 -11.13
CA PRO A 156 13.75 14.06 -12.55
C PRO A 156 14.95 13.59 -13.41
N GLY A 157 14.66 12.78 -14.42
CA GLY A 157 15.68 12.21 -15.31
C GLY A 157 16.36 10.92 -14.83
N GLU A 158 16.22 10.54 -13.55
CA GLU A 158 16.68 9.24 -13.06
C GLU A 158 15.91 8.07 -13.69
N THR A 159 16.54 6.90 -13.76
CA THR A 159 15.91 5.65 -14.18
C THR A 159 15.51 4.82 -12.95
N VAL A 160 14.22 4.52 -12.84
CA VAL A 160 13.65 3.69 -11.76
C VAL A 160 13.24 2.33 -12.31
N LEU A 161 13.63 1.27 -11.64
CA LEU A 161 13.12 -0.08 -11.87
C LEU A 161 12.07 -0.42 -10.81
N VAL A 162 10.86 -0.76 -11.23
CA VAL A 162 9.79 -1.25 -10.35
C VAL A 162 9.69 -2.77 -10.51
N GLN A 163 9.91 -3.51 -9.41
CA GLN A 163 9.79 -4.96 -9.40
C GLN A 163 8.32 -5.39 -9.25
N GLY A 164 7.89 -6.35 -10.08
CA GLY A 164 6.58 -7.00 -9.92
C GLY A 164 5.39 -6.13 -10.30
N ALA A 165 5.42 -5.49 -11.48
CA ALA A 165 4.30 -4.71 -11.98
C ALA A 165 2.97 -5.49 -11.98
N GLY A 166 1.92 -4.90 -11.42
CA GLY A 166 0.57 -5.47 -11.34
C GLY A 166 -0.13 -5.20 -10.02
N GLY A 167 0.60 -5.16 -8.89
CA GLY A 167 0.02 -4.83 -7.58
C GLY A 167 -0.14 -3.32 -7.35
N GLY A 168 -0.88 -2.96 -6.29
CA GLY A 168 -1.22 -1.56 -6.00
C GLY A 168 -0.01 -0.64 -5.80
N VAL A 169 1.01 -1.08 -5.03
CA VAL A 169 2.23 -0.26 -4.81
C VAL A 169 3.04 -0.14 -6.10
N ALA A 170 3.18 -1.22 -6.88
CA ALA A 170 3.96 -1.20 -8.10
C ALA A 170 3.32 -0.32 -9.19
N SER A 171 2.00 -0.42 -9.40
CA SER A 171 1.29 0.45 -10.36
C SER A 171 1.35 1.92 -9.95
N ALA A 172 1.16 2.23 -8.66
CA ALA A 172 1.33 3.58 -8.13
C ALA A 172 2.77 4.10 -8.34
N ALA A 173 3.79 3.28 -8.05
CA ALA A 173 5.18 3.68 -8.25
C ALA A 173 5.51 3.98 -9.71
N ILE A 174 4.99 3.19 -10.66
CA ILE A 174 5.15 3.44 -12.10
C ILE A 174 4.54 4.80 -12.47
N MET A 175 3.28 5.03 -12.09
CA MET A 175 2.55 6.25 -12.43
C MET A 175 3.17 7.49 -11.80
N LEU A 176 3.45 7.46 -10.51
CA LEU A 176 4.04 8.57 -9.76
C LEU A 176 5.45 8.92 -10.27
N ALA A 177 6.32 7.92 -10.47
CA ALA A 177 7.67 8.15 -10.99
C ALA A 177 7.64 8.71 -12.43
N ARG A 178 6.73 8.23 -13.26
CA ARG A 178 6.52 8.74 -14.63
C ARG A 178 6.16 10.22 -14.62
N HIS A 179 5.21 10.62 -13.77
CA HIS A 179 4.77 12.01 -13.65
C HIS A 179 5.82 12.92 -13.00
N ALA A 180 6.71 12.34 -12.19
CA ALA A 180 7.87 13.07 -11.64
C ALA A 180 9.03 13.26 -12.64
N GLY A 181 8.86 12.84 -13.90
CA GLY A 181 9.88 13.00 -14.94
C GLY A 181 10.99 11.95 -14.91
N ALA A 182 10.80 10.82 -14.23
CA ALA A 182 11.73 9.70 -14.25
C ALA A 182 11.54 8.81 -15.50
N ARG A 183 12.60 8.10 -15.90
CA ARG A 183 12.49 6.97 -16.81
C ARG A 183 12.11 5.73 -16.03
N VAL A 184 10.95 5.17 -16.29
CA VAL A 184 10.41 4.04 -15.54
C VAL A 184 10.53 2.74 -16.31
N TRP A 185 11.17 1.76 -15.71
CA TRP A 185 11.22 0.37 -16.15
C TRP A 185 10.49 -0.51 -15.16
N ALA A 186 9.88 -1.59 -15.64
CA ALA A 186 9.17 -2.52 -14.77
C ALA A 186 9.55 -3.96 -15.09
N THR A 187 9.45 -4.85 -14.11
CA THR A 187 9.49 -6.30 -14.36
C THR A 187 8.13 -6.93 -14.09
N THR A 188 7.81 -7.99 -14.82
CA THR A 188 6.55 -8.72 -14.62
C THR A 188 6.65 -10.18 -15.06
N ARG A 189 5.66 -10.99 -14.65
CA ARG A 189 5.47 -12.39 -15.07
C ARG A 189 4.26 -12.56 -15.98
N GLY A 190 3.85 -11.54 -16.73
CA GLY A 190 2.69 -11.65 -17.65
C GLY A 190 1.73 -10.46 -17.66
N LYS A 191 2.11 -9.33 -17.04
CA LYS A 191 1.29 -8.09 -17.02
C LYS A 191 2.02 -6.94 -17.74
N ALA A 192 2.69 -7.24 -18.88
CA ALA A 192 3.49 -6.24 -19.59
C ALA A 192 2.62 -5.10 -20.13
N ASP A 193 1.49 -5.43 -20.74
CA ASP A 193 0.58 -4.44 -21.31
C ASP A 193 0.07 -3.49 -20.22
N PHE A 194 -0.33 -4.02 -19.06
CA PHE A 194 -0.76 -3.20 -17.94
C PHE A 194 0.35 -2.27 -17.42
N ALA A 195 1.59 -2.76 -17.32
CA ALA A 195 2.71 -1.90 -16.89
C ALA A 195 2.98 -0.76 -17.89
N LEU A 196 2.90 -1.03 -19.20
CA LEU A 196 3.03 0.00 -20.25
C LEU A 196 1.88 1.00 -20.19
N GLU A 197 0.65 0.53 -19.99
CA GLU A 197 -0.53 1.38 -19.82
C GLU A 197 -0.39 2.32 -18.61
N MET A 198 0.18 1.83 -17.50
CA MET A 198 0.49 2.64 -16.31
C MET A 198 1.61 3.66 -16.53
N GLY A 199 2.30 3.62 -17.67
CA GLY A 199 3.32 4.59 -18.06
C GLY A 199 4.76 4.11 -17.92
N ALA A 200 5.01 2.80 -17.77
CA ALA A 200 6.37 2.27 -17.88
C ALA A 200 6.93 2.51 -19.30
N HIS A 201 8.18 2.94 -19.38
CA HIS A 201 8.87 3.15 -20.68
C HIS A 201 9.36 1.84 -21.31
N ALA A 202 9.64 0.84 -20.49
CA ALA A 202 10.00 -0.51 -20.92
C ALA A 202 9.62 -1.52 -19.83
N VAL A 203 9.31 -2.73 -20.27
CA VAL A 203 8.95 -3.85 -19.41
C VAL A 203 9.83 -5.04 -19.75
N PHE A 204 10.27 -5.75 -18.73
CA PHE A 204 11.17 -6.91 -18.82
C PHE A 204 10.57 -8.09 -18.06
N ASP A 205 10.95 -9.30 -18.41
CA ASP A 205 10.62 -10.47 -17.63
C ASP A 205 11.32 -10.42 -16.26
N SER A 206 10.68 -11.00 -15.23
CA SER A 206 11.29 -11.09 -13.90
C SER A 206 12.65 -11.77 -13.94
N GLY A 207 13.71 -11.08 -13.49
CA GLY A 207 15.08 -11.57 -13.49
C GLY A 207 15.84 -11.35 -14.82
N GLN A 208 15.20 -10.83 -15.86
CA GLN A 208 15.85 -10.54 -17.14
C GLN A 208 16.93 -9.47 -16.96
N ARG A 209 18.10 -9.68 -17.62
CA ARG A 209 19.17 -8.69 -17.64
C ARG A 209 18.72 -7.41 -18.34
N LEU A 210 18.89 -6.27 -17.66
CA LEU A 210 18.55 -4.96 -18.19
C LEU A 210 19.61 -4.44 -19.18
N PRO A 211 19.24 -3.57 -20.13
CA PRO A 211 20.19 -2.97 -21.11
C PRO A 211 21.28 -2.15 -20.43
N HIS A 212 20.96 -1.43 -19.35
CA HIS A 212 21.89 -0.68 -18.52
C HIS A 212 21.42 -0.69 -17.05
N ARG A 213 22.23 -0.16 -16.16
CA ARG A 213 21.93 -0.07 -14.74
C ARG A 213 21.03 1.12 -14.45
N VAL A 214 20.26 1.00 -13.37
CA VAL A 214 19.27 1.99 -12.93
C VAL A 214 19.75 2.76 -11.70
N ASP A 215 19.18 3.93 -11.46
CA ASP A 215 19.47 4.79 -10.31
C ASP A 215 18.80 4.29 -9.05
N MET A 216 17.57 3.81 -9.19
CA MET A 216 16.72 3.36 -8.09
C MET A 216 15.97 2.09 -8.43
N VAL A 217 15.76 1.24 -7.43
CA VAL A 217 14.85 0.09 -7.51
C VAL A 217 13.78 0.21 -6.44
N ILE A 218 12.53 0.04 -6.81
CA ILE A 218 11.37 -0.11 -5.92
C ILE A 218 11.10 -1.61 -5.74
N GLU A 219 11.22 -2.08 -4.51
CA GLU A 219 11.18 -3.51 -4.17
C GLU A 219 10.06 -3.82 -3.18
N THR A 220 9.10 -4.63 -3.60
CA THR A 220 7.99 -5.12 -2.77
C THR A 220 7.81 -6.63 -2.86
N VAL A 221 8.61 -7.29 -3.70
CA VAL A 221 8.53 -8.73 -3.97
C VAL A 221 9.41 -9.54 -3.02
N GLY A 222 10.63 -9.07 -2.75
CA GLY A 222 11.53 -9.67 -1.78
C GLY A 222 12.43 -10.77 -2.35
N LYS A 223 12.48 -11.95 -1.71
CA LYS A 223 13.47 -13.01 -1.97
C LYS A 223 13.62 -13.36 -3.46
N ALA A 224 12.53 -13.45 -4.21
CA ALA A 224 12.57 -13.88 -5.61
C ALA A 224 13.23 -12.85 -6.55
N THR A 225 13.17 -11.57 -6.24
CA THR A 225 13.69 -10.48 -7.09
C THR A 225 14.93 -9.79 -6.51
N TRP A 226 15.26 -10.03 -5.25
CA TRP A 226 16.32 -9.34 -4.53
C TRP A 226 17.68 -9.31 -5.25
N SER A 227 18.17 -10.49 -5.69
CA SER A 227 19.45 -10.58 -6.40
C SER A 227 19.43 -9.80 -7.72
N HIS A 228 18.30 -9.79 -8.43
CA HIS A 228 18.13 -8.99 -9.63
C HIS A 228 18.12 -7.50 -9.29
N SER A 229 17.40 -7.09 -8.25
CA SER A 229 17.30 -5.71 -7.79
C SER A 229 18.68 -5.12 -7.43
N ILE A 230 19.47 -5.83 -6.62
CA ILE A 230 20.83 -5.43 -6.24
C ILE A 230 21.74 -5.29 -7.46
N ARG A 231 21.71 -6.25 -8.39
CA ARG A 231 22.57 -6.26 -9.58
C ARG A 231 22.16 -5.22 -10.63
N SER A 232 20.92 -4.81 -10.63
CA SER A 232 20.40 -3.80 -11.56
C SER A 232 20.85 -2.38 -11.23
N LEU A 233 21.28 -2.11 -9.98
CA LEU A 233 21.70 -0.78 -9.55
C LEU A 233 23.08 -0.38 -10.10
N ARG A 234 23.21 0.90 -10.49
CA ARG A 234 24.50 1.52 -10.74
C ARG A 234 25.28 1.74 -9.43
N PRO A 235 26.59 1.99 -9.48
CA PRO A 235 27.30 2.48 -8.29
C PRO A 235 26.63 3.72 -7.70
N GLY A 236 26.46 3.75 -6.37
CA GLY A 236 25.73 4.79 -5.65
C GLY A 236 24.20 4.72 -5.80
N GLY A 237 23.67 3.66 -6.41
CA GLY A 237 22.23 3.48 -6.59
C GLY A 237 21.49 3.11 -5.29
N ARG A 238 20.17 3.27 -5.30
CA ARG A 238 19.29 3.10 -4.13
C ARG A 238 18.27 1.97 -4.35
N LEU A 239 18.20 1.04 -3.39
CA LEU A 239 17.14 0.05 -3.30
C LEU A 239 16.17 0.47 -2.19
N VAL A 240 14.93 0.76 -2.51
CA VAL A 240 13.90 1.09 -1.52
C VAL A 240 12.94 -0.08 -1.37
N VAL A 241 12.82 -0.59 -0.14
CA VAL A 241 12.07 -1.82 0.20
C VAL A 241 10.87 -1.46 1.05
N SER A 242 9.68 -1.93 0.66
CA SER A 242 8.45 -1.80 1.46
C SER A 242 7.59 -3.06 1.48
N GLY A 243 8.15 -4.20 1.12
CA GLY A 243 7.42 -5.46 1.12
C GLY A 243 8.29 -6.64 0.71
N ALA A 244 7.80 -7.84 1.01
CA ALA A 244 8.53 -9.09 0.73
C ALA A 244 7.55 -10.24 0.50
N THR A 245 6.67 -10.11 -0.51
CA THR A 245 5.59 -11.08 -0.79
C THR A 245 6.08 -12.50 -1.11
N THR A 246 7.35 -12.64 -1.52
CA THR A 246 7.99 -13.95 -1.79
C THR A 246 8.97 -14.39 -0.70
N GLY A 247 9.01 -13.69 0.44
CA GLY A 247 9.87 -13.97 1.60
C GLY A 247 10.80 -12.82 1.95
N GLY A 248 10.91 -12.59 3.27
CA GLY A 248 11.63 -11.43 3.87
C GLY A 248 13.10 -11.68 4.18
N GLN A 249 13.67 -12.86 3.87
CA GLN A 249 15.06 -13.21 4.16
C GLN A 249 15.84 -13.55 2.89
N PRO A 250 16.10 -12.56 2.02
CA PRO A 250 16.97 -12.77 0.87
C PRO A 250 18.44 -12.85 1.28
N PRO A 251 19.33 -13.49 0.48
CA PRO A 251 20.76 -13.48 0.74
C PRO A 251 21.31 -12.05 0.57
N ALA A 252 22.02 -11.56 1.58
CA ALA A 252 22.71 -10.28 1.52
C ALA A 252 24.03 -10.43 0.76
N ASP A 253 24.09 -10.03 -0.50
CA ASP A 253 25.33 -9.93 -1.28
C ASP A 253 26.12 -8.68 -0.83
N LEU A 254 26.79 -8.79 0.34
CA LEU A 254 27.50 -7.65 0.95
C LEU A 254 28.62 -7.12 0.05
N ALA A 255 29.32 -8.00 -0.68
CA ALA A 255 30.37 -7.57 -1.61
C ALA A 255 29.80 -6.63 -2.67
N HIS A 256 28.64 -6.96 -3.21
CA HIS A 256 27.95 -6.11 -4.18
C HIS A 256 27.53 -4.77 -3.60
N VAL A 257 27.04 -4.79 -2.32
CA VAL A 257 26.61 -3.59 -1.62
C VAL A 257 27.76 -2.62 -1.40
N TYR A 258 28.87 -3.07 -0.77
CA TYR A 258 29.95 -2.14 -0.43
C TYR A 258 30.82 -1.73 -1.63
N PHE A 259 31.15 -2.64 -2.55
CA PHE A 259 31.93 -2.27 -3.75
C PHE A 259 31.22 -1.26 -4.65
N ARG A 260 29.88 -1.31 -4.68
CA ARG A 260 29.07 -0.37 -5.47
C ARG A 260 28.52 0.79 -4.66
N GLN A 261 28.81 0.83 -3.37
CA GLN A 261 28.32 1.89 -2.46
C GLN A 261 26.80 2.06 -2.54
N LEU A 262 26.05 0.92 -2.52
CA LEU A 262 24.61 0.93 -2.64
C LEU A 262 23.95 1.35 -1.32
N SER A 263 22.83 2.06 -1.42
CA SER A 263 21.95 2.34 -0.29
C SER A 263 20.76 1.39 -0.30
N ILE A 264 20.53 0.68 0.82
CA ILE A 264 19.34 -0.15 1.03
C ILE A 264 18.48 0.55 2.07
N ILE A 265 17.28 0.96 1.68
CA ILE A 265 16.44 1.88 2.44
C ILE A 265 15.08 1.23 2.69
N GLY A 266 14.67 1.13 3.96
CA GLY A 266 13.32 0.70 4.33
C GLY A 266 12.31 1.84 4.20
N ALA A 267 11.10 1.49 3.79
CA ALA A 267 9.93 2.37 3.79
C ALA A 267 8.70 1.59 4.27
N THR A 268 7.80 2.24 4.97
CA THR A 268 6.51 1.66 5.36
C THR A 268 5.47 2.75 5.40
N MET A 269 4.32 2.50 4.80
CA MET A 269 3.19 3.43 4.79
C MET A 269 3.63 4.85 4.39
N GLY A 270 3.14 5.86 5.08
CA GLY A 270 3.55 7.25 5.02
C GLY A 270 2.83 8.08 6.08
N THR A 271 3.17 9.35 6.18
CA THR A 271 2.56 10.29 7.11
C THR A 271 1.27 10.92 6.56
N ALA A 272 0.43 11.46 7.43
CA ALA A 272 -0.75 12.25 7.02
C ALA A 272 -0.35 13.45 6.15
N ALA A 273 0.82 14.06 6.41
CA ALA A 273 1.36 15.14 5.60
C ALA A 273 1.77 14.67 4.18
N GLU A 274 2.34 13.46 4.07
CA GLU A 274 2.65 12.86 2.77
C GLU A 274 1.37 12.48 2.01
N LEU A 275 0.36 11.95 2.70
CA LEU A 275 -0.94 11.66 2.09
C LEU A 275 -1.59 12.93 1.51
N ARG A 276 -1.53 14.04 2.22
CA ARG A 276 -2.02 15.33 1.72
C ARG A 276 -1.30 15.74 0.43
N ARG A 277 0.04 15.66 0.41
CA ARG A 277 0.83 15.96 -0.81
C ARG A 277 0.53 15.02 -1.97
N LEU A 278 0.27 13.75 -1.67
CA LEU A 278 -0.15 12.77 -2.68
C LEU A 278 -1.52 13.14 -3.25
N ILE A 279 -2.48 13.53 -2.42
CA ILE A 279 -3.79 14.03 -2.82
C ILE A 279 -3.62 15.26 -3.74
N ASP A 280 -2.85 16.26 -3.32
CA ASP A 280 -2.55 17.47 -4.09
C ASP A 280 -1.92 17.11 -5.45
N MET A 281 -1.00 16.13 -5.49
CA MET A 281 -0.40 15.63 -6.73
C MET A 281 -1.43 14.99 -7.65
N CYS A 282 -2.35 14.16 -7.12
CA CYS A 282 -3.42 13.56 -7.90
C CYS A 282 -4.36 14.63 -8.50
N GLU A 283 -4.69 15.66 -7.74
CA GLU A 283 -5.51 16.78 -8.25
C GLU A 283 -4.78 17.55 -9.36
N ALA A 284 -3.53 17.93 -9.13
CA ALA A 284 -2.75 18.74 -10.07
C ALA A 284 -2.45 18.01 -11.39
N THR A 285 -2.27 16.69 -11.36
CA THR A 285 -1.85 15.89 -12.52
C THR A 285 -2.97 15.10 -13.18
N GLY A 286 -4.14 15.00 -12.54
CA GLY A 286 -5.21 14.11 -12.98
C GLY A 286 -4.95 12.63 -12.78
N LEU A 287 -3.91 12.24 -12.01
CA LEU A 287 -3.62 10.85 -11.69
C LEU A 287 -4.78 10.18 -10.96
N ARG A 288 -5.08 8.93 -11.36
CA ARG A 288 -6.12 8.09 -10.76
C ARG A 288 -5.58 6.69 -10.48
N PRO A 289 -5.86 6.12 -9.30
CA PRO A 289 -5.53 4.73 -9.01
C PRO A 289 -6.22 3.78 -10.00
N PRO A 290 -5.50 2.82 -10.61
CA PRO A 290 -6.14 1.78 -11.40
C PRO A 290 -6.91 0.84 -10.47
N ILE A 291 -8.21 0.67 -10.74
CA ILE A 291 -9.10 -0.24 -10.02
C ILE A 291 -9.43 -1.40 -10.95
N ASP A 292 -9.11 -2.61 -10.52
CA ASP A 292 -9.35 -3.83 -11.29
C ASP A 292 -10.81 -4.28 -11.19
N GLU A 293 -11.35 -4.33 -9.95
CA GLU A 293 -12.75 -4.69 -9.70
C GLU A 293 -13.25 -4.05 -8.40
N VAL A 294 -14.55 -3.71 -8.41
CA VAL A 294 -15.29 -3.23 -7.23
C VAL A 294 -16.29 -4.32 -6.84
N PHE A 295 -16.28 -4.72 -5.58
CA PHE A 295 -17.17 -5.73 -5.00
C PHE A 295 -18.10 -5.08 -3.98
N ALA A 296 -19.26 -5.68 -3.75
CA ALA A 296 -20.00 -5.41 -2.52
C ALA A 296 -19.23 -5.97 -1.31
N LEU A 297 -19.32 -5.32 -0.15
CA LEU A 297 -18.69 -5.80 1.07
C LEU A 297 -19.16 -7.22 1.46
N SER A 298 -20.39 -7.59 1.14
CA SER A 298 -20.91 -8.97 1.30
C SER A 298 -20.12 -10.01 0.52
N ASP A 299 -19.47 -9.61 -0.57
CA ASP A 299 -18.66 -10.48 -1.45
C ASP A 299 -17.16 -10.41 -1.12
N ALA A 300 -16.79 -9.88 0.06
CA ALA A 300 -15.39 -9.68 0.46
C ALA A 300 -14.55 -10.95 0.32
N ARG A 301 -15.09 -12.13 0.65
CA ARG A 301 -14.37 -13.41 0.48
C ARG A 301 -13.86 -13.59 -0.95
N ARG A 302 -14.69 -13.32 -1.97
CA ARG A 302 -14.31 -13.42 -3.38
C ARG A 302 -13.23 -12.44 -3.77
N ALA A 303 -13.26 -11.21 -3.22
CA ALA A 303 -12.20 -10.22 -3.42
C ALA A 303 -10.87 -10.68 -2.79
N PHE A 304 -10.90 -11.28 -1.60
CA PHE A 304 -9.73 -11.87 -0.95
C PHE A 304 -9.16 -13.07 -1.74
N GLU A 305 -10.01 -13.93 -2.30
CA GLU A 305 -9.59 -15.03 -3.18
C GLU A 305 -8.83 -14.53 -4.40
N ARG A 306 -9.31 -13.45 -5.06
CA ARG A 306 -8.61 -12.80 -6.16
C ARG A 306 -7.26 -12.21 -5.74
N LEU A 307 -7.23 -11.54 -4.57
CA LEU A 307 -5.99 -10.99 -4.04
C LEU A 307 -4.96 -12.09 -3.75
N ALA A 308 -5.40 -13.18 -3.12
CA ALA A 308 -4.55 -14.34 -2.79
C ALA A 308 -4.00 -15.04 -4.03
N ALA A 309 -4.79 -15.16 -5.10
CA ALA A 309 -4.37 -15.72 -6.39
C ALA A 309 -3.31 -14.86 -7.09
N GLY A 310 -3.17 -13.57 -6.71
CA GLY A 310 -2.21 -12.66 -7.34
C GLY A 310 -2.59 -12.21 -8.75
N ASP A 311 -3.80 -12.49 -9.19
CA ASP A 311 -4.34 -12.05 -10.49
C ASP A 311 -5.11 -10.75 -10.35
N VAL A 312 -4.38 -9.67 -10.01
CA VAL A 312 -4.92 -8.33 -9.81
C VAL A 312 -4.13 -7.32 -10.63
N ARG A 313 -4.80 -6.37 -11.28
CA ARG A 313 -4.24 -5.26 -12.05
C ARG A 313 -4.58 -3.93 -11.37
N GLY A 314 -3.77 -3.53 -10.38
CA GLY A 314 -4.01 -2.34 -9.56
C GLY A 314 -4.63 -2.67 -8.22
N LYS A 315 -5.85 -2.18 -7.94
CA LYS A 315 -6.52 -2.31 -6.65
C LYS A 315 -7.87 -3.03 -6.76
N LEU A 316 -8.23 -3.76 -5.70
CA LEU A 316 -9.58 -4.28 -5.47
C LEU A 316 -10.26 -3.41 -4.42
N VAL A 317 -11.50 -3.03 -4.67
CA VAL A 317 -12.29 -2.14 -3.81
C VAL A 317 -13.54 -2.87 -3.33
N LEU A 318 -13.95 -2.57 -2.11
CA LEU A 318 -15.17 -3.07 -1.46
C LEU A 318 -16.07 -1.88 -1.12
N ASN A 319 -17.31 -1.90 -1.60
CA ASN A 319 -18.33 -0.92 -1.24
C ASN A 319 -19.28 -1.55 -0.21
N PRO A 320 -19.45 -0.94 0.98
CA PRO A 320 -20.33 -1.41 2.04
C PRO A 320 -21.81 -1.41 1.68
#